data_a4851ac78a089400741713f20bcb15e1
#
_entry.id   a4851ac78a089400741713f20bcb15e1
#
_cell.length_a   1.000
_cell.length_b   1.000
_cell.length_c   1.000
_cell.angle_alpha   90.00
_cell.angle_beta   90.00
_cell.angle_gamma   90.00
#
_symmetry.space_group_name_H-M   'P 1'
#
loop_
_entity.id
_entity.type
_entity.pdbx_description
1 polymer ?
#
loop_
_entity_poly.entity_id
_entity_poly.type
_entity_poly.pdbx_seq_one_letter_code
_entity_poly.pdbx_strand_id
1 'polypeptide(L)'
;MTISRRNLLGAASASGVAATTGAARWWPAAAAPVELPAPDDSGIEHVVVVMMENRSFDHYLGWLPGADGKQAGLRYVDRKGVRHPTHHLTAYDGCGFEDPDHSWEGGRIQLNGGKLDGFLKSGKSDLLAIGYYTDEDLSFYGSAARDWTVCDRYFSAVMAETYPNRFYQHAAQTDRLHNNTDRCTLPTIWDRLAARGVSGTYYFSDIPFTALWYEKHLDISQPFAKFLLDAAAGTLPAVSFVDPRFLDEEGGRSNDDHPLADIRAGQAFLSQVYDAVRTGPGWEKTVLVINYDEWGGFFDHVRPRRAPDVSSRTALRGFRVPALVISPLARRGHVSHHVYDHTSVLKMIEWRWGLRHLTPRDKHARNLAESLDFTSGPDTSAPTYDVPAFTPTGCEPDESKSADWAALKRLALDLGMRLPR
;
A
#
# COMPACT_ATOMS: atom_id res chain seq x y z
N MET A 1 11.59 -72.38 -31.88
CA MET A 1 11.19 -73.21 -30.73
C MET A 1 11.13 -72.30 -29.52
N THR A 2 10.04 -71.72 -29.27
CA THR A 2 8.89 -72.08 -28.39
C THR A 2 9.23 -72.35 -26.92
N ILE A 3 8.47 -71.66 -26.06
CA ILE A 3 8.07 -71.99 -24.66
C ILE A 3 8.93 -71.35 -23.59
N SER A 4 8.44 -70.75 -22.53
CA SER A 4 7.13 -70.36 -21.94
C SER A 4 7.38 -70.04 -20.46
N ARG A 5 6.71 -69.00 -20.00
CA ARG A 5 6.26 -68.59 -18.63
C ARG A 5 6.45 -69.60 -17.47
N ARG A 6 6.85 -69.09 -16.28
CA ARG A 6 6.00 -69.02 -15.05
C ARG A 6 6.78 -68.72 -13.77
N ASN A 7 6.33 -67.72 -13.07
CA ASN A 7 6.15 -67.52 -11.62
C ASN A 7 7.08 -68.21 -10.61
N LEU A 8 7.63 -67.41 -9.72
CA LEU A 8 7.59 -67.75 -8.28
C LEU A 8 7.66 -66.50 -7.39
N LEU A 9 6.73 -66.46 -6.47
CA LEU A 9 6.59 -65.51 -5.35
C LEU A 9 7.76 -65.68 -4.35
N GLY A 10 8.16 -64.58 -3.70
CA GLY A 10 9.08 -64.64 -2.57
C GLY A 10 9.19 -63.32 -1.80
N ALA A 11 8.45 -63.25 -0.70
CA ALA A 11 8.69 -62.56 0.57
C ALA A 11 9.13 -61.11 0.60
N ALA A 12 8.19 -60.26 1.07
CA ALA A 12 8.37 -58.90 1.54
C ALA A 12 9.19 -58.81 2.82
N SER A 13 10.21 -57.95 2.83
CA SER A 13 10.80 -57.41 4.07
C SER A 13 10.40 -55.96 4.17
N ALA A 14 9.54 -55.63 5.11
CA ALA A 14 9.13 -54.26 5.43
C ALA A 14 10.24 -53.55 6.19
N SER A 15 10.95 -52.64 5.53
CA SER A 15 11.79 -51.67 6.21
C SER A 15 10.98 -50.37 6.29
N GLY A 16 10.53 -50.03 7.49
CA GLY A 16 9.80 -48.79 7.76
C GLY A 16 10.67 -47.59 7.53
N VAL A 17 10.37 -46.81 6.49
CA VAL A 17 10.83 -45.44 6.32
C VAL A 17 9.84 -44.57 7.05
N ALA A 18 10.27 -43.97 8.16
CA ALA A 18 9.50 -42.93 8.83
C ALA A 18 9.41 -41.73 7.89
N ALA A 19 8.26 -41.56 7.27
CA ALA A 19 7.93 -40.34 6.51
C ALA A 19 7.75 -39.20 7.51
N THR A 20 8.75 -38.35 7.62
CA THR A 20 8.57 -37.00 8.22
C THR A 20 7.61 -36.24 7.35
N THR A 21 6.35 -36.21 7.74
CA THR A 21 5.36 -35.32 7.15
C THR A 21 5.71 -33.86 7.52
N GLY A 22 6.62 -33.26 6.75
CA GLY A 22 6.71 -31.82 6.69
C GLY A 22 5.36 -31.31 6.20
N ALA A 23 4.60 -30.66 7.06
CA ALA A 23 3.38 -29.98 6.69
C ALA A 23 3.72 -28.95 5.61
N ALA A 24 3.58 -29.33 4.35
CA ALA A 24 3.51 -28.38 3.25
C ALA A 24 2.30 -27.49 3.58
N ARG A 25 2.56 -26.27 4.03
CA ARG A 25 1.53 -25.25 4.14
C ARG A 25 0.96 -25.08 2.74
N TRP A 26 -0.25 -25.56 2.54
CA TRP A 26 -1.02 -25.37 1.33
C TRP A 26 -1.27 -23.88 1.18
N TRP A 27 -0.56 -23.26 0.29
CA TRP A 27 -0.99 -21.99 -0.25
C TRP A 27 -2.23 -22.29 -1.10
N PRO A 28 -3.32 -21.58 -0.92
CA PRO A 28 -4.43 -21.70 -1.85
C PRO A 28 -3.89 -21.45 -3.26
N ALA A 29 -4.27 -22.30 -4.20
CA ALA A 29 -3.96 -22.11 -5.61
C ALA A 29 -4.38 -20.66 -5.98
N ALA A 30 -3.57 -19.99 -6.82
CA ALA A 30 -3.96 -18.68 -7.31
C ALA A 30 -5.39 -18.79 -7.85
N ALA A 31 -6.31 -18.04 -7.24
CA ALA A 31 -7.70 -18.05 -7.70
C ALA A 31 -7.73 -17.69 -9.19
N ALA A 32 -8.63 -18.34 -9.95
CA ALA A 32 -8.81 -18.05 -11.36
C ALA A 32 -8.97 -16.53 -11.58
N PRO A 33 -8.50 -15.98 -12.71
CA PRO A 33 -8.75 -14.59 -13.05
C PRO A 33 -10.25 -14.31 -13.02
N VAL A 34 -10.66 -13.21 -12.38
CA VAL A 34 -12.02 -12.71 -12.48
C VAL A 34 -12.21 -12.17 -13.89
N GLU A 35 -13.28 -12.56 -14.58
CA GLU A 35 -13.58 -12.01 -15.88
C GLU A 35 -14.04 -10.56 -15.73
N LEU A 36 -13.30 -9.63 -16.32
CA LEU A 36 -13.62 -8.21 -16.30
C LEU A 36 -14.50 -7.88 -17.51
N PRO A 37 -15.44 -6.93 -17.40
CA PRO A 37 -16.21 -6.44 -18.55
C PRO A 37 -15.28 -5.75 -19.57
N ALA A 38 -15.81 -5.42 -20.74
CA ALA A 38 -15.11 -4.51 -21.62
C ALA A 38 -14.86 -3.17 -20.88
N PRO A 39 -13.70 -2.53 -21.06
CA PRO A 39 -13.36 -1.33 -20.29
C PRO A 39 -14.42 -0.23 -20.31
N ASP A 40 -15.05 0.00 -21.47
CA ASP A 40 -16.09 1.03 -21.64
C ASP A 40 -17.41 0.66 -20.96
N ASP A 41 -17.65 -0.63 -20.72
CA ASP A 41 -18.84 -1.15 -20.03
C ASP A 41 -18.65 -1.25 -18.52
N SER A 42 -17.48 -0.87 -18.00
CA SER A 42 -17.15 -0.99 -16.58
C SER A 42 -17.91 -0.02 -15.67
N GLY A 43 -18.45 1.06 -16.20
CA GLY A 43 -19.10 2.13 -15.44
C GLY A 43 -18.12 3.03 -14.64
N ILE A 44 -16.81 2.76 -14.69
CA ILE A 44 -15.80 3.55 -13.99
C ILE A 44 -15.45 4.79 -14.82
N GLU A 45 -15.66 5.98 -14.28
CA GLU A 45 -15.25 7.24 -14.90
C GLU A 45 -14.13 7.95 -14.11
N HIS A 46 -14.02 7.66 -12.81
CA HIS A 46 -13.04 8.26 -11.93
C HIS A 46 -12.30 7.20 -11.10
N VAL A 47 -10.98 7.25 -11.09
CA VAL A 47 -10.13 6.50 -10.16
C VAL A 47 -9.39 7.49 -9.27
N VAL A 48 -9.70 7.48 -7.99
CA VAL A 48 -9.05 8.28 -6.96
C VAL A 48 -8.13 7.38 -6.14
N VAL A 49 -6.86 7.74 -6.02
CA VAL A 49 -5.86 6.96 -5.28
C VAL A 49 -5.26 7.81 -4.18
N VAL A 50 -5.36 7.34 -2.95
CA VAL A 50 -4.69 7.93 -1.78
C VAL A 50 -3.55 7.02 -1.38
N MET A 51 -2.34 7.57 -1.23
CA MET A 51 -1.19 6.83 -0.73
C MET A 51 -0.72 7.46 0.59
N MET A 52 -0.95 6.75 1.68
CA MET A 52 -0.48 7.07 3.01
C MET A 52 0.94 6.55 3.24
N GLU A 53 1.49 6.71 4.44
CA GLU A 53 2.87 6.34 4.75
C GLU A 53 3.00 5.30 5.86
N ASN A 54 3.87 4.36 5.60
CA ASN A 54 4.71 3.60 6.51
C ASN A 54 3.96 2.76 7.54
N ARG A 55 2.97 1.95 7.09
CA ARG A 55 2.27 0.99 7.98
C ARG A 55 2.15 -0.39 7.35
N SER A 56 2.44 -1.45 8.11
CA SER A 56 2.22 -2.81 7.63
C SER A 56 0.77 -3.27 7.83
N PHE A 57 0.38 -4.30 7.09
CA PHE A 57 -0.97 -4.87 7.19
C PHE A 57 -1.26 -5.42 8.58
N ASP A 58 -0.37 -6.23 9.15
CA ASP A 58 -0.60 -6.80 10.49
C ASP A 58 -0.65 -5.74 11.59
N HIS A 59 0.15 -4.69 11.46
CA HIS A 59 0.15 -3.56 12.40
C HIS A 59 -1.21 -2.83 12.44
N TYR A 60 -1.86 -2.64 11.27
CA TYR A 60 -3.09 -1.85 11.13
C TYR A 60 -4.37 -2.68 11.01
N LEU A 61 -4.33 -3.75 10.24
CA LEU A 61 -5.52 -4.53 9.86
C LEU A 61 -5.43 -6.01 10.25
N GLY A 62 -4.42 -6.39 11.04
CA GLY A 62 -4.26 -7.78 11.47
C GLY A 62 -5.38 -8.30 12.37
N TRP A 63 -6.27 -7.42 12.87
CA TRP A 63 -7.47 -7.75 13.62
C TRP A 63 -8.68 -8.12 12.73
N LEU A 64 -8.65 -7.79 11.42
CA LEU A 64 -9.82 -7.88 10.56
C LEU A 64 -10.27 -9.34 10.38
N PRO A 65 -11.54 -9.67 10.73
CA PRO A 65 -12.06 -11.03 10.52
C PRO A 65 -12.05 -11.43 9.04
N GLY A 66 -11.66 -12.67 8.77
CA GLY A 66 -11.58 -13.21 7.41
C GLY A 66 -10.32 -12.84 6.65
N ALA A 67 -9.51 -11.87 7.12
CA ALA A 67 -8.22 -11.57 6.55
C ALA A 67 -7.11 -12.52 7.04
N ASP A 68 -6.07 -12.69 6.24
CA ASP A 68 -4.81 -13.34 6.67
C ASP A 68 -4.02 -12.37 7.56
N GLY A 69 -4.63 -11.99 8.70
CA GLY A 69 -4.08 -11.06 9.68
C GLY A 69 -3.55 -11.74 10.93
N LYS A 70 -2.55 -11.15 11.58
CA LYS A 70 -2.00 -11.67 12.81
C LYS A 70 -1.35 -10.58 13.65
N GLN A 71 -1.93 -10.28 14.81
CA GLN A 71 -1.41 -9.25 15.72
C GLN A 71 -0.86 -9.87 17.01
N ALA A 72 -1.71 -10.49 17.80
CA ALA A 72 -1.32 -11.07 19.08
C ALA A 72 -0.60 -12.42 18.94
N GLY A 73 0.24 -12.74 19.94
CA GLY A 73 0.88 -14.05 20.09
C GLY A 73 2.16 -14.26 19.28
N LEU A 74 2.58 -13.27 18.47
CA LEU A 74 3.90 -13.28 17.84
C LEU A 74 4.98 -12.87 18.87
N ARG A 75 6.22 -13.28 18.61
CA ARG A 75 7.36 -12.93 19.49
C ARG A 75 8.59 -12.69 18.65
N TYR A 76 9.26 -11.56 18.92
CA TYR A 76 10.48 -11.13 18.24
C TYR A 76 11.64 -11.01 19.21
N VAL A 77 12.84 -11.28 18.76
CA VAL A 77 14.07 -11.22 19.54
C VAL A 77 14.82 -9.96 19.16
N ASP A 78 15.17 -9.14 20.15
CA ASP A 78 15.95 -7.93 19.94
C ASP A 78 17.46 -8.21 19.75
N ARG A 79 18.25 -7.15 19.59
CA ARG A 79 19.72 -7.24 19.42
C ARG A 79 20.45 -7.76 20.66
N LYS A 80 19.82 -7.70 21.83
CA LYS A 80 20.39 -8.20 23.10
C LYS A 80 19.98 -9.65 23.38
N GLY A 81 19.20 -10.28 22.48
CA GLY A 81 18.71 -11.63 22.62
C GLY A 81 17.45 -11.76 23.50
N VAL A 82 16.85 -10.65 23.91
CA VAL A 82 15.61 -10.62 24.68
C VAL A 82 14.42 -10.83 23.75
N ARG A 83 13.47 -11.65 24.19
CA ARG A 83 12.26 -11.98 23.43
C ARG A 83 11.09 -11.12 23.90
N HIS A 84 10.50 -10.36 22.98
CA HIS A 84 9.37 -9.49 23.20
C HIS A 84 8.13 -10.00 22.48
N PRO A 85 6.93 -10.01 23.08
CA PRO A 85 5.68 -10.28 22.38
C PRO A 85 5.25 -9.04 21.58
N THR A 86 4.49 -9.25 20.49
CA THR A 86 3.68 -8.19 19.89
C THR A 86 2.70 -7.64 20.93
N HIS A 87 2.39 -6.35 20.85
CA HIS A 87 1.57 -5.68 21.86
C HIS A 87 0.68 -4.59 21.24
N HIS A 88 -0.45 -4.35 21.90
CA HIS A 88 -1.35 -3.25 21.55
C HIS A 88 -0.71 -1.92 21.94
N LEU A 89 -0.71 -0.97 21.01
CA LEU A 89 -0.28 0.39 21.23
C LEU A 89 -1.44 1.19 21.84
N THR A 90 -1.17 1.88 22.95
CA THR A 90 -2.18 2.71 23.64
C THR A 90 -1.99 4.21 23.35
N ALA A 91 -0.84 4.59 22.80
CA ALA A 91 -0.58 5.93 22.30
C ALA A 91 -0.88 5.96 20.78
N TYR A 92 -1.46 7.04 20.32
CA TYR A 92 -1.80 7.24 18.91
C TYR A 92 -0.67 7.88 18.12
N ASP A 93 0.32 8.45 18.80
CA ASP A 93 1.55 8.97 18.23
C ASP A 93 2.74 8.05 18.54
N GLY A 94 3.83 8.23 17.81
CA GLY A 94 5.08 7.53 18.04
C GLY A 94 6.08 8.30 18.91
N CYS A 95 5.65 9.35 19.60
CA CYS A 95 6.54 10.18 20.40
C CYS A 95 7.25 9.34 21.48
N GLY A 96 8.56 9.50 21.56
CA GLY A 96 9.39 8.74 22.51
C GLY A 96 9.85 7.38 22.03
N PHE A 97 9.47 6.98 20.83
CA PHE A 97 10.00 5.79 20.14
C PHE A 97 10.97 6.19 19.03
N GLU A 98 11.80 5.23 18.62
CA GLU A 98 12.57 5.36 17.40
C GLU A 98 11.67 5.03 16.19
N ASP A 99 11.88 5.75 15.09
CA ASP A 99 11.28 5.40 13.81
C ASP A 99 11.80 4.02 13.37
N PRO A 100 10.91 3.02 13.14
CA PRO A 100 11.36 1.68 12.79
C PRO A 100 12.07 1.67 11.42
N ASP A 101 13.17 0.94 11.33
CA ASP A 101 14.00 0.89 10.12
C ASP A 101 13.23 0.27 8.94
N HIS A 102 12.94 1.06 7.92
CA HIS A 102 12.27 0.68 6.68
C HIS A 102 13.17 0.86 5.45
N SER A 103 14.48 0.99 5.68
CA SER A 103 15.47 1.11 4.63
C SER A 103 15.57 -0.15 3.76
N TRP A 104 16.22 -0.01 2.61
CA TRP A 104 16.57 -1.12 1.73
C TRP A 104 17.32 -2.24 2.47
N GLU A 105 18.27 -1.89 3.32
CA GLU A 105 19.07 -2.82 4.12
C GLU A 105 18.23 -3.40 5.28
N GLY A 106 17.49 -2.56 5.97
CA GLY A 106 16.64 -2.93 7.10
C GLY A 106 15.59 -3.97 6.73
N GLY A 107 14.89 -3.78 5.62
CA GLY A 107 13.91 -4.75 5.14
C GLY A 107 14.48 -6.14 4.91
N ARG A 108 15.74 -6.26 4.50
CA ARG A 108 16.41 -7.55 4.32
C ARG A 108 16.81 -8.21 5.63
N ILE A 109 17.17 -7.41 6.64
CA ILE A 109 17.40 -7.90 8.01
C ILE A 109 16.07 -8.41 8.60
N GLN A 110 14.99 -7.65 8.43
CA GLN A 110 13.65 -8.02 8.89
C GLN A 110 13.15 -9.31 8.22
N LEU A 111 13.33 -9.41 6.90
CA LEU A 111 12.98 -10.62 6.13
C LEU A 111 13.79 -11.84 6.57
N ASN A 112 15.06 -11.69 6.93
CA ASN A 112 15.98 -12.73 7.38
C ASN A 112 15.86 -14.05 6.60
N GLY A 113 16.04 -14.00 5.27
CA GLY A 113 15.90 -15.16 4.39
C GLY A 113 14.48 -15.77 4.34
N GLY A 114 13.48 -15.06 4.85
CA GLY A 114 12.08 -15.48 4.88
C GLY A 114 11.60 -15.97 6.23
N LYS A 115 12.39 -15.80 7.31
CA LYS A 115 11.97 -16.10 8.69
C LYS A 115 11.07 -15.05 9.28
N LEU A 116 11.15 -13.78 8.79
CA LEU A 116 10.34 -12.65 9.23
C LEU A 116 10.54 -12.34 10.72
N ASP A 117 11.75 -12.43 11.22
CA ASP A 117 12.08 -12.34 12.65
C ASP A 117 13.12 -11.25 12.99
N GLY A 118 13.41 -10.35 12.04
CA GLY A 118 14.43 -9.33 12.19
C GLY A 118 13.93 -7.94 12.55
N PHE A 119 12.62 -7.73 12.82
CA PHE A 119 12.03 -6.40 13.02
C PHE A 119 12.64 -5.61 14.19
N LEU A 120 13.08 -6.28 15.26
CA LEU A 120 13.79 -5.65 16.38
C LEU A 120 15.33 -5.69 16.23
N LYS A 121 15.84 -6.11 15.06
CA LYS A 121 17.29 -6.25 14.81
C LYS A 121 17.83 -5.25 13.80
N SER A 122 16.95 -4.62 13.01
CA SER A 122 17.33 -3.64 11.99
C SER A 122 17.42 -2.24 12.57
N GLY A 123 18.38 -1.46 12.08
CA GLY A 123 18.55 -0.06 12.38
C GLY A 123 18.47 0.28 13.87
N LYS A 124 17.68 1.28 14.22
CA LYS A 124 17.36 1.68 15.58
C LYS A 124 16.02 1.14 16.08
N SER A 125 15.33 0.28 15.30
CA SER A 125 14.02 -0.25 15.65
C SER A 125 13.92 -0.69 17.10
N ASP A 126 12.86 -0.26 17.75
CA ASP A 126 12.52 -0.59 19.13
C ASP A 126 11.16 -1.29 19.21
N LEU A 127 10.49 -1.23 20.36
CA LEU A 127 9.23 -1.93 20.57
C LEU A 127 8.07 -1.39 19.69
N LEU A 128 8.15 -0.16 19.17
CA LEU A 128 7.17 0.38 18.24
C LEU A 128 7.02 -0.54 17.01
N ALA A 129 8.14 -1.06 16.48
CA ALA A 129 8.15 -1.93 15.30
C ALA A 129 7.31 -3.20 15.41
N ILE A 130 6.99 -3.63 16.64
CA ILE A 130 6.18 -4.82 16.92
C ILE A 130 4.87 -4.50 17.65
N GLY A 131 4.51 -3.23 17.69
CA GLY A 131 3.22 -2.74 18.17
C GLY A 131 2.13 -2.91 17.11
N TYR A 132 0.86 -2.87 17.52
CA TYR A 132 -0.29 -2.88 16.61
C TYR A 132 -1.45 -2.06 17.18
N TYR A 133 -2.34 -1.63 16.27
CA TYR A 133 -3.61 -0.99 16.58
C TYR A 133 -4.77 -1.95 16.29
N THR A 134 -5.90 -1.73 16.96
CA THR A 134 -7.15 -2.47 16.74
C THR A 134 -8.17 -1.61 16.00
N ASP A 135 -9.34 -2.16 15.72
CA ASP A 135 -10.44 -1.42 15.10
C ASP A 135 -10.94 -0.25 15.97
N GLU A 136 -10.83 -0.36 17.29
CA GLU A 136 -11.23 0.70 18.24
C GLU A 136 -10.29 1.93 18.18
N ASP A 137 -9.05 1.73 17.78
CA ASP A 137 -8.05 2.80 17.68
C ASP A 137 -8.14 3.57 16.35
N LEU A 138 -8.67 2.94 15.30
CA LEU A 138 -8.67 3.42 13.93
C LEU A 138 -10.06 3.94 13.55
N SER A 139 -10.37 5.19 13.89
CA SER A 139 -11.72 5.76 13.76
C SER A 139 -12.31 5.72 12.34
N PHE A 140 -11.50 5.77 11.30
CA PHE A 140 -11.92 5.56 9.92
C PHE A 140 -11.82 4.08 9.51
N TYR A 141 -10.62 3.48 9.62
CA TYR A 141 -10.37 2.11 9.16
C TYR A 141 -11.16 1.07 9.93
N GLY A 142 -11.39 1.27 11.24
CA GLY A 142 -12.11 0.32 12.08
C GLY A 142 -13.52 0.00 11.57
N SER A 143 -14.18 0.98 10.96
CA SER A 143 -15.48 0.81 10.31
C SER A 143 -15.35 0.54 8.81
N ALA A 144 -14.57 1.36 8.10
CA ALA A 144 -14.46 1.28 6.64
C ALA A 144 -13.93 -0.08 6.14
N ALA A 145 -12.99 -0.71 6.88
CA ALA A 145 -12.48 -2.03 6.54
C ALA A 145 -13.52 -3.16 6.70
N ARG A 146 -14.57 -2.94 7.50
CA ARG A 146 -15.69 -3.88 7.65
C ARG A 146 -16.76 -3.71 6.57
N ASP A 147 -16.86 -2.52 6.00
CA ASP A 147 -17.90 -2.18 5.03
C ASP A 147 -17.48 -2.37 3.58
N TRP A 148 -16.18 -2.23 3.29
CA TRP A 148 -15.65 -2.19 1.92
C TRP A 148 -14.76 -3.39 1.62
N THR A 149 -14.13 -3.40 0.43
CA THR A 149 -13.19 -4.47 0.06
C THR A 149 -11.79 -4.17 0.57
N VAL A 150 -11.27 -5.05 1.44
CA VAL A 150 -9.87 -5.03 1.90
C VAL A 150 -9.04 -6.02 1.10
N CYS A 151 -7.84 -5.64 0.69
CA CYS A 151 -6.88 -6.50 0.01
C CYS A 151 -5.81 -6.97 0.99
N ASP A 152 -5.97 -8.15 1.59
CA ASP A 152 -5.06 -8.67 2.62
C ASP A 152 -3.71 -9.21 2.11
N ARG A 153 -3.51 -9.15 0.78
CA ARG A 153 -2.26 -9.49 0.10
C ARG A 153 -1.80 -8.38 -0.83
N TYR A 154 -2.02 -7.14 -0.42
CA TYR A 154 -1.44 -5.98 -1.06
C TYR A 154 -0.06 -5.71 -0.45
N PHE A 155 0.97 -5.71 -1.30
CA PHE A 155 2.36 -5.56 -0.91
C PHE A 155 2.89 -4.22 -1.38
N SER A 156 3.81 -3.61 -0.63
CA SER A 156 4.60 -2.53 -1.20
C SER A 156 5.38 -3.04 -2.41
N ALA A 157 5.62 -2.17 -3.39
CA ALA A 157 6.13 -2.61 -4.69
C ALA A 157 7.57 -3.10 -4.61
N VAL A 158 8.38 -2.51 -3.76
CA VAL A 158 9.78 -2.88 -3.54
C VAL A 158 10.10 -2.84 -2.04
N MET A 159 11.00 -3.70 -1.60
CA MET A 159 11.49 -3.69 -0.22
C MET A 159 12.52 -2.57 -0.04
N ALA A 160 12.04 -1.34 0.08
CA ALA A 160 12.79 -0.11 0.21
C ALA A 160 11.91 0.99 0.79
N GLU A 161 12.48 2.15 0.96
CA GLU A 161 11.91 3.36 1.54
C GLU A 161 10.74 3.95 0.72
N THR A 162 10.17 5.03 1.22
CA THR A 162 9.07 5.81 0.67
C THR A 162 9.21 6.17 -0.81
N TYR A 163 10.29 6.88 -1.20
CA TYR A 163 10.39 7.37 -2.58
C TYR A 163 10.46 6.23 -3.61
N PRO A 164 11.28 5.18 -3.45
CA PRO A 164 11.26 4.02 -4.32
C PRO A 164 9.86 3.44 -4.54
N ASN A 165 9.04 3.32 -3.50
CA ASN A 165 7.69 2.76 -3.58
C ASN A 165 6.70 3.73 -4.25
N ARG A 166 6.77 5.03 -3.95
CA ARG A 166 5.96 6.05 -4.61
C ARG A 166 6.29 6.16 -6.09
N PHE A 167 7.57 5.98 -6.50
CA PHE A 167 7.93 5.87 -7.91
C PHE A 167 7.22 4.70 -8.60
N TYR A 168 7.07 3.54 -7.94
CA TYR A 168 6.32 2.43 -8.52
C TYR A 168 4.86 2.78 -8.78
N GLN A 169 4.22 3.56 -7.91
CA GLN A 169 2.83 3.99 -8.12
C GLN A 169 2.68 4.96 -9.29
N HIS A 170 3.73 5.73 -9.62
CA HIS A 170 3.69 6.65 -10.76
C HIS A 170 4.27 6.06 -12.05
N ALA A 171 5.31 5.22 -11.96
CA ALA A 171 6.17 4.83 -13.08
C ALA A 171 6.33 3.31 -13.27
N ALA A 172 5.70 2.47 -12.42
CA ALA A 172 5.85 1.01 -12.41
C ALA A 172 7.31 0.52 -12.26
N GLN A 173 8.21 1.36 -11.82
CA GLN A 173 9.62 1.11 -11.55
C GLN A 173 10.20 2.22 -10.69
N THR A 174 11.42 2.03 -10.20
CA THR A 174 12.19 3.05 -9.51
C THR A 174 13.60 3.16 -10.10
N ASP A 175 14.19 4.36 -10.06
CA ASP A 175 15.59 4.63 -10.43
C ASP A 175 16.53 4.68 -9.22
N ARG A 176 15.99 4.54 -8.00
CA ARG A 176 16.72 4.64 -6.74
C ARG A 176 16.26 3.61 -5.72
N LEU A 177 17.05 3.41 -4.66
CA LEU A 177 16.75 2.48 -3.57
C LEU A 177 16.62 3.18 -2.22
N HIS A 178 17.04 4.43 -2.16
CA HIS A 178 16.98 5.33 -1.00
C HIS A 178 16.33 6.64 -1.39
N ASN A 179 15.76 7.33 -0.42
CA ASN A 179 15.19 8.64 -0.62
C ASN A 179 16.27 9.65 -1.02
N ASN A 180 16.05 10.36 -2.10
CA ASN A 180 16.86 11.50 -2.53
C ASN A 180 16.10 12.35 -3.55
N THR A 181 16.53 13.57 -3.77
CA THR A 181 15.91 14.54 -4.67
C THR A 181 16.55 14.62 -6.05
N ASP A 182 17.30 13.61 -6.45
CA ASP A 182 17.85 13.53 -7.80
C ASP A 182 16.72 13.55 -8.83
N ARG A 183 16.98 14.19 -9.97
CA ARG A 183 15.98 14.30 -11.05
C ARG A 183 15.58 12.93 -11.58
N CYS A 184 14.29 12.64 -11.51
CA CYS A 184 13.72 11.46 -12.14
C CYS A 184 13.34 11.74 -13.60
N THR A 185 13.65 10.79 -14.49
CA THR A 185 13.30 10.86 -15.91
C THR A 185 12.41 9.69 -16.35
N LEU A 186 11.97 8.87 -15.44
CA LEU A 186 11.14 7.70 -15.74
C LEU A 186 9.83 8.13 -16.41
N PRO A 187 9.36 7.40 -17.43
CA PRO A 187 8.00 7.53 -17.94
C PRO A 187 6.98 7.21 -16.85
N THR A 188 5.87 7.94 -16.83
CA THR A 188 4.84 7.82 -15.81
C THR A 188 3.47 7.46 -16.39
N ILE A 189 2.55 7.10 -15.52
CA ILE A 189 1.14 6.94 -15.92
C ILE A 189 0.55 8.25 -16.46
N TRP A 190 1.01 9.40 -15.98
CA TRP A 190 0.60 10.73 -16.46
C TRP A 190 0.95 10.93 -17.95
N ASP A 191 2.13 10.44 -18.38
CA ASP A 191 2.50 10.44 -19.80
C ASP A 191 1.55 9.58 -20.65
N ARG A 192 1.11 8.44 -20.10
CA ARG A 192 0.17 7.54 -20.80
C ARG A 192 -1.22 8.15 -20.93
N LEU A 193 -1.70 8.77 -19.84
CA LEU A 193 -2.99 9.48 -19.81
C LEU A 193 -2.99 10.62 -20.80
N ALA A 194 -1.99 11.50 -20.76
CA ALA A 194 -1.85 12.63 -21.66
C ALA A 194 -1.81 12.18 -23.13
N ALA A 195 -1.06 11.13 -23.47
CA ALA A 195 -0.97 10.58 -24.82
C ALA A 195 -2.30 10.05 -25.36
N ARG A 196 -3.29 9.78 -24.49
CA ARG A 196 -4.64 9.29 -24.85
C ARG A 196 -5.71 10.38 -24.68
N GLY A 197 -5.34 11.60 -24.26
CA GLY A 197 -6.29 12.67 -23.97
C GLY A 197 -7.17 12.38 -22.74
N VAL A 198 -6.71 11.52 -21.83
CA VAL A 198 -7.40 11.19 -20.59
C VAL A 198 -6.94 12.15 -19.51
N SER A 199 -7.87 12.78 -18.79
CA SER A 199 -7.56 13.74 -17.74
C SER A 199 -6.94 13.08 -16.51
N GLY A 200 -5.91 13.70 -15.95
CA GLY A 200 -5.28 13.26 -14.74
C GLY A 200 -4.75 14.42 -13.92
N THR A 201 -4.88 14.36 -12.60
CA THR A 201 -4.40 15.38 -11.67
C THR A 201 -3.78 14.72 -10.44
N TYR A 202 -2.67 15.27 -10.00
CA TYR A 202 -2.04 14.96 -8.75
C TYR A 202 -2.33 16.06 -7.72
N TYR A 203 -3.02 15.71 -6.64
CA TYR A 203 -3.39 16.64 -5.57
C TYR A 203 -2.50 16.42 -4.35
N PHE A 204 -1.89 17.50 -3.85
CA PHE A 204 -0.97 17.44 -2.72
C PHE A 204 -1.44 18.35 -1.58
N SER A 205 -1.24 17.91 -0.34
CA SER A 205 -1.64 18.70 0.83
C SER A 205 -0.63 19.79 1.17
N ASP A 206 0.67 19.50 1.05
CA ASP A 206 1.74 20.46 1.35
C ASP A 206 2.92 20.43 0.37
N ILE A 207 3.39 19.22 -0.04
CA ILE A 207 4.51 19.05 -0.95
C ILE A 207 4.13 18.12 -2.09
N PRO A 208 4.37 18.45 -3.33
CA PRO A 208 4.12 17.54 -4.45
C PRO A 208 5.28 16.57 -4.67
N PHE A 209 5.04 15.28 -4.51
CA PHE A 209 6.01 14.24 -4.87
C PHE A 209 6.42 14.31 -6.35
N THR A 210 5.51 14.77 -7.21
CA THR A 210 5.75 14.98 -8.64
C THR A 210 6.87 15.99 -8.96
N ALA A 211 7.28 16.82 -7.99
CA ALA A 211 8.43 17.72 -8.14
C ALA A 211 9.73 16.95 -8.43
N LEU A 212 9.83 15.66 -8.11
CA LEU A 212 10.97 14.82 -8.46
C LEU A 212 11.14 14.60 -9.98
N TRP A 213 10.10 14.85 -10.78
CA TRP A 213 10.19 14.90 -12.24
C TRP A 213 10.47 16.32 -12.75
N TYR A 214 10.80 17.25 -11.86
CA TYR A 214 11.05 18.66 -12.13
C TYR A 214 9.86 19.30 -12.83
N GLU A 215 10.07 20.02 -13.93
CA GLU A 215 9.03 20.82 -14.60
C GLU A 215 7.95 19.94 -15.28
N LYS A 216 8.22 18.64 -15.44
CA LYS A 216 7.42 17.76 -16.31
C LYS A 216 5.95 17.63 -15.88
N HIS A 217 5.67 17.70 -14.59
CA HIS A 217 4.33 17.43 -14.04
C HIS A 217 3.79 18.59 -13.19
N LEU A 218 4.31 19.82 -13.40
CA LEU A 218 3.85 21.00 -12.68
C LEU A 218 2.39 21.34 -13.00
N ASP A 219 1.99 21.20 -14.25
CA ASP A 219 0.66 21.52 -14.77
C ASP A 219 -0.45 20.64 -14.19
N ILE A 220 -0.17 19.39 -13.89
CA ILE A 220 -1.11 18.46 -13.29
C ILE A 220 -1.09 18.46 -11.76
N SER A 221 -0.13 19.16 -11.14
CA SER A 221 0.04 19.20 -9.68
C SER A 221 -0.78 20.34 -9.08
N GLN A 222 -1.79 20.01 -8.28
CA GLN A 222 -2.75 20.94 -7.73
C GLN A 222 -2.85 20.78 -6.20
N PRO A 223 -3.17 21.84 -5.44
CA PRO A 223 -3.36 21.73 -4.00
C PRO A 223 -4.59 20.89 -3.65
N PHE A 224 -4.54 20.19 -2.51
CA PHE A 224 -5.63 19.34 -1.99
C PHE A 224 -6.98 20.09 -1.89
N ALA A 225 -6.97 21.38 -1.56
CA ALA A 225 -8.20 22.18 -1.55
C ALA A 225 -8.94 22.15 -2.90
N LYS A 226 -8.20 22.05 -4.02
CA LYS A 226 -8.81 21.90 -5.34
C LYS A 226 -9.47 20.54 -5.52
N PHE A 227 -8.91 19.45 -4.95
CA PHE A 227 -9.56 18.15 -4.96
C PHE A 227 -10.95 18.20 -4.33
N LEU A 228 -11.08 18.88 -3.18
CA LEU A 228 -12.37 19.04 -2.49
C LEU A 228 -13.39 19.81 -3.35
N LEU A 229 -12.91 20.85 -4.03
CA LEU A 229 -13.77 21.65 -4.95
C LEU A 229 -14.18 20.82 -6.16
N ASP A 230 -13.25 20.09 -6.77
CA ASP A 230 -13.53 19.26 -7.95
C ASP A 230 -14.49 18.12 -7.62
N ALA A 231 -14.33 17.48 -6.46
CA ALA A 231 -15.24 16.44 -5.98
C ALA A 231 -16.66 17.00 -5.78
N ALA A 232 -16.77 18.13 -5.08
CA ALA A 232 -18.07 18.76 -4.81
C ALA A 232 -18.79 19.27 -6.10
N ALA A 233 -18.01 19.72 -7.09
CA ALA A 233 -18.54 20.19 -8.36
C ALA A 233 -18.83 19.06 -9.37
N GLY A 234 -18.44 17.81 -9.08
CA GLY A 234 -18.53 16.71 -10.04
C GLY A 234 -17.57 16.85 -11.24
N THR A 235 -16.43 17.50 -11.02
CA THR A 235 -15.41 17.76 -12.06
C THR A 235 -14.09 17.07 -11.78
N LEU A 236 -14.10 16.00 -10.98
CA LEU A 236 -12.91 15.15 -10.78
C LEU A 236 -12.39 14.66 -12.14
N PRO A 237 -11.06 14.63 -12.36
CA PRO A 237 -10.51 14.04 -13.58
C PRO A 237 -10.72 12.52 -13.59
N ALA A 238 -10.43 11.90 -14.73
CA ALA A 238 -10.49 10.45 -14.86
C ALA A 238 -9.56 9.74 -13.85
N VAL A 239 -8.37 10.31 -13.59
CA VAL A 239 -7.42 9.79 -12.60
C VAL A 239 -6.99 10.91 -11.66
N SER A 240 -7.15 10.69 -10.36
CA SER A 240 -6.73 11.58 -9.29
C SER A 240 -5.79 10.83 -8.34
N PHE A 241 -4.57 11.31 -8.15
CA PHE A 241 -3.75 10.87 -7.02
C PHE A 241 -3.79 11.95 -5.95
N VAL A 242 -3.98 11.55 -4.70
CA VAL A 242 -4.20 12.47 -3.57
C VAL A 242 -3.25 12.10 -2.46
N ASP A 243 -2.35 13.01 -2.12
CA ASP A 243 -1.38 12.80 -1.06
C ASP A 243 -1.70 13.60 0.21
N PRO A 244 -1.45 13.00 1.39
CA PRO A 244 -1.58 13.65 2.69
C PRO A 244 -0.52 14.75 2.87
N ARG A 245 -0.49 15.36 4.05
CA ARG A 245 0.57 16.28 4.44
C ARG A 245 1.73 15.49 5.03
N PHE A 246 2.92 15.70 4.47
CA PHE A 246 4.17 15.04 4.85
C PHE A 246 5.07 15.88 5.76
N LEU A 247 5.02 17.21 5.62
CA LEU A 247 5.91 18.08 6.38
C LEU A 247 5.72 17.89 7.88
N ASP A 248 6.84 17.90 8.58
CA ASP A 248 6.92 17.74 10.02
C ASP A 248 6.48 16.35 10.52
N GLU A 249 6.71 15.31 9.70
CA GLU A 249 6.44 13.91 10.10
C GLU A 249 7.28 13.50 11.31
N GLU A 250 8.58 13.88 11.35
CA GLU A 250 9.47 13.61 12.48
C GLU A 250 9.04 14.40 13.74
N GLY A 251 8.39 15.53 13.56
CA GLY A 251 7.73 16.29 14.62
C GLY A 251 6.35 15.76 15.00
N GLY A 252 5.87 14.71 14.32
CA GLY A 252 4.57 14.09 14.60
C GLY A 252 3.36 14.94 14.22
N ARG A 253 3.53 15.96 13.34
CA ARG A 253 2.43 16.87 12.93
C ARG A 253 1.93 16.65 11.53
N SER A 254 2.46 15.67 10.79
CA SER A 254 1.91 15.24 9.50
C SER A 254 0.53 14.56 9.67
N ASN A 255 -0.11 14.21 8.56
CA ASN A 255 -1.33 13.40 8.58
C ASN A 255 -1.27 12.22 7.59
N ASP A 256 -0.06 11.77 7.31
CA ASP A 256 0.30 10.68 6.41
C ASP A 256 0.33 9.30 7.09
N ASP A 257 0.26 9.26 8.42
CA ASP A 257 0.45 8.08 9.27
C ASP A 257 1.90 7.62 9.45
N HIS A 258 2.92 8.38 9.00
CA HIS A 258 4.32 8.05 9.29
C HIS A 258 4.53 7.76 10.80
N PRO A 259 5.43 6.85 11.21
CA PRO A 259 5.48 6.28 12.58
C PRO A 259 5.47 7.25 13.76
N LEU A 260 5.90 8.49 13.60
CA LEU A 260 5.83 9.49 14.70
C LEU A 260 4.56 10.34 14.64
N ALA A 261 3.86 10.36 13.48
CA ALA A 261 2.60 11.07 13.34
C ALA A 261 1.50 10.46 14.22
N ASP A 262 0.62 11.32 14.70
CA ASP A 262 -0.58 10.88 15.39
C ASP A 262 -1.58 10.32 14.36
N ILE A 263 -1.85 9.02 14.43
CA ILE A 263 -2.69 8.31 13.46
C ILE A 263 -4.12 8.88 13.37
N ARG A 264 -4.60 9.58 14.41
CA ARG A 264 -5.92 10.24 14.37
C ARG A 264 -5.98 11.34 13.30
N ALA A 265 -4.84 11.98 13.01
CA ALA A 265 -4.75 12.96 11.92
C ALA A 265 -4.89 12.30 10.54
N GLY A 266 -4.29 11.14 10.34
CA GLY A 266 -4.45 10.34 9.12
C GLY A 266 -5.86 9.81 8.96
N GLN A 267 -6.48 9.29 10.04
CA GLN A 267 -7.87 8.84 10.01
C GLN A 267 -8.83 9.99 9.63
N ALA A 268 -8.61 11.20 10.17
CA ALA A 268 -9.40 12.39 9.82
C ALA A 268 -9.20 12.80 8.35
N PHE A 269 -7.97 12.74 7.83
CA PHE A 269 -7.69 13.01 6.43
C PHE A 269 -8.39 12.01 5.50
N LEU A 270 -8.28 10.71 5.79
CA LEU A 270 -8.94 9.66 5.01
C LEU A 270 -10.47 9.81 5.00
N SER A 271 -11.06 10.15 6.15
CA SER A 271 -12.49 10.45 6.24
C SER A 271 -12.87 11.65 5.38
N GLN A 272 -12.06 12.71 5.37
CA GLN A 272 -12.32 13.89 4.55
C GLN A 272 -12.29 13.56 3.05
N VAL A 273 -11.32 12.74 2.59
CA VAL A 273 -11.26 12.29 1.19
C VAL A 273 -12.47 11.41 0.86
N TYR A 274 -12.79 10.45 1.71
CA TYR A 274 -13.94 9.57 1.54
C TYR A 274 -15.24 10.37 1.44
N ASP A 275 -15.47 11.32 2.35
CA ASP A 275 -16.66 12.16 2.36
C ASP A 275 -16.76 13.03 1.11
N ALA A 276 -15.66 13.62 0.66
CA ALA A 276 -15.63 14.40 -0.58
C ALA A 276 -16.04 13.55 -1.80
N VAL A 277 -15.55 12.30 -1.88
CA VAL A 277 -15.86 11.39 -2.99
C VAL A 277 -17.31 10.90 -2.91
N ARG A 278 -17.74 10.37 -1.75
CA ARG A 278 -19.08 9.74 -1.62
C ARG A 278 -20.24 10.72 -1.72
N THR A 279 -20.04 11.99 -1.38
CA THR A 279 -21.07 13.03 -1.46
C THR A 279 -21.04 13.80 -2.77
N GLY A 280 -19.98 13.63 -3.56
CA GLY A 280 -19.84 14.27 -4.85
C GLY A 280 -20.74 13.66 -5.95
N PRO A 281 -21.11 14.43 -6.97
CA PRO A 281 -21.96 13.95 -8.07
C PRO A 281 -21.37 12.79 -8.87
N GLY A 282 -20.04 12.59 -8.82
CA GLY A 282 -19.34 11.49 -9.51
C GLY A 282 -19.32 10.16 -8.75
N TRP A 283 -19.91 10.08 -7.55
CA TRP A 283 -19.79 8.91 -6.67
C TRP A 283 -20.14 7.60 -7.37
N GLU A 284 -21.27 7.54 -8.06
CA GLU A 284 -21.75 6.31 -8.71
C GLU A 284 -20.73 5.65 -9.64
N LYS A 285 -19.80 6.43 -10.18
CA LYS A 285 -18.81 6.03 -11.18
C LYS A 285 -17.36 6.11 -10.69
N THR A 286 -17.16 6.24 -9.37
CA THR A 286 -15.85 6.45 -8.76
C THR A 286 -15.36 5.18 -8.08
N VAL A 287 -14.08 4.88 -8.27
CA VAL A 287 -13.30 3.93 -7.47
C VAL A 287 -12.27 4.70 -6.65
N LEU A 288 -12.41 4.68 -5.33
CA LEU A 288 -11.42 5.21 -4.39
C LEU A 288 -10.56 4.04 -3.89
N VAL A 289 -9.26 4.16 -4.07
CA VAL A 289 -8.25 3.23 -3.56
C VAL A 289 -7.45 3.94 -2.49
N ILE A 290 -7.39 3.38 -1.29
CA ILE A 290 -6.53 3.85 -0.21
C ILE A 290 -5.47 2.77 0.00
N ASN A 291 -4.20 3.12 -0.14
CA ASN A 291 -3.07 2.25 0.13
C ASN A 291 -1.98 2.99 0.92
N TYR A 292 -0.95 2.27 1.29
CA TYR A 292 0.26 2.79 1.93
C TYR A 292 1.45 2.49 1.03
N ASP A 293 2.43 3.36 1.03
CA ASP A 293 3.62 3.26 0.17
C ASP A 293 4.48 2.06 0.55
N GLU A 294 4.79 1.89 1.86
CA GLU A 294 5.59 0.79 2.35
C GLU A 294 5.24 0.45 3.81
N TRP A 295 5.93 -0.52 4.42
CA TRP A 295 5.55 -1.15 5.69
C TRP A 295 6.02 -0.41 6.95
N GLY A 296 6.83 0.66 6.84
CA GLY A 296 7.33 1.47 7.94
C GLY A 296 8.17 0.73 8.96
N GLY A 297 8.85 -0.35 8.57
CA GLY A 297 9.61 -1.16 9.51
C GLY A 297 8.77 -2.01 10.47
N PHE A 298 7.43 -1.92 10.40
CA PHE A 298 6.51 -2.68 11.24
C PHE A 298 6.44 -4.16 10.84
N PHE A 299 6.19 -5.00 11.84
CA PHE A 299 6.08 -6.45 11.64
C PHE A 299 4.94 -6.83 10.69
N ASP A 300 5.19 -7.88 9.93
CA ASP A 300 4.20 -8.59 9.14
C ASP A 300 4.57 -10.08 9.08
N HIS A 301 3.59 -10.97 9.17
CA HIS A 301 3.85 -12.40 9.22
C HIS A 301 3.82 -13.07 7.85
N VAL A 302 3.51 -12.35 6.77
CA VAL A 302 3.42 -12.88 5.41
C VAL A 302 4.66 -12.52 4.60
N ARG A 303 5.32 -13.56 4.09
CA ARG A 303 6.53 -13.39 3.31
C ARG A 303 6.23 -12.77 1.94
N PRO A 304 6.87 -11.64 1.58
CA PRO A 304 6.76 -11.06 0.25
C PRO A 304 7.38 -11.94 -0.83
N ARG A 305 6.83 -11.87 -2.03
CA ARG A 305 7.30 -12.62 -3.21
C ARG A 305 7.87 -11.68 -4.26
N ARG A 306 8.76 -12.23 -5.08
CA ARG A 306 9.25 -11.50 -6.25
C ARG A 306 8.16 -11.36 -7.31
N ALA A 307 8.27 -10.29 -8.10
CA ALA A 307 7.45 -10.05 -9.29
C ALA A 307 8.36 -9.86 -10.52
N PRO A 308 7.86 -10.03 -11.73
CA PRO A 308 8.55 -9.56 -12.93
C PRO A 308 8.87 -8.08 -12.79
N ASP A 309 10.07 -7.66 -13.20
CA ASP A 309 10.52 -6.28 -13.04
C ASP A 309 11.57 -5.93 -14.12
N VAL A 310 11.87 -4.65 -14.26
CA VAL A 310 12.96 -4.15 -15.12
C VAL A 310 14.33 -4.56 -14.61
N SER A 311 14.46 -4.80 -13.30
CA SER A 311 15.68 -5.21 -12.62
C SER A 311 15.40 -6.35 -11.64
N SER A 312 16.29 -7.35 -11.64
CA SER A 312 16.25 -8.40 -10.61
C SER A 312 16.51 -7.83 -9.21
N ARG A 313 17.18 -6.68 -9.09
CA ARG A 313 17.47 -6.02 -7.82
C ARG A 313 16.18 -5.53 -7.15
N THR A 314 15.27 -4.94 -7.91
CA THR A 314 14.01 -4.36 -7.40
C THR A 314 12.82 -5.31 -7.46
N ALA A 315 12.98 -6.51 -8.01
CA ALA A 315 11.90 -7.48 -8.19
C ALA A 315 11.30 -8.07 -6.90
N LEU A 316 11.96 -7.94 -5.74
CA LEU A 316 11.41 -8.38 -4.46
C LEU A 316 10.48 -7.30 -3.93
N ARG A 317 9.19 -7.64 -3.75
CA ARG A 317 8.22 -6.78 -3.07
C ARG A 317 8.64 -6.53 -1.62
N GLY A 318 8.20 -5.43 -1.04
CA GLY A 318 8.27 -5.23 0.40
C GLY A 318 7.19 -6.01 1.14
N PHE A 319 7.03 -5.76 2.43
CA PHE A 319 5.98 -6.39 3.23
C PHE A 319 4.59 -5.88 2.83
N ARG A 320 3.54 -6.51 3.36
CA ARG A 320 2.18 -6.09 3.08
C ARG A 320 1.89 -4.74 3.72
N VAL A 321 1.05 -3.98 3.03
CA VAL A 321 0.53 -2.69 3.49
C VAL A 321 -1.00 -2.72 3.50
N PRO A 322 -1.67 -1.89 4.30
CA PRO A 322 -3.12 -1.75 4.24
C PRO A 322 -3.56 -1.31 2.84
N ALA A 323 -4.62 -1.92 2.33
CA ALA A 323 -5.23 -1.49 1.07
C ALA A 323 -6.73 -1.71 1.09
N LEU A 324 -7.47 -0.64 0.79
CA LEU A 324 -8.93 -0.57 0.83
C LEU A 324 -9.45 -0.08 -0.52
N VAL A 325 -10.45 -0.76 -1.06
CA VAL A 325 -11.13 -0.38 -2.30
C VAL A 325 -12.57 -0.02 -1.98
N ILE A 326 -12.91 1.23 -2.23
CA ILE A 326 -14.19 1.87 -1.92
C ILE A 326 -14.85 2.29 -3.23
N SER A 327 -16.04 1.80 -3.51
CA SER A 327 -16.77 2.11 -4.73
C SER A 327 -18.20 1.60 -4.64
N PRO A 328 -19.17 2.16 -5.36
CA PRO A 328 -20.45 1.50 -5.60
C PRO A 328 -20.32 0.10 -6.25
N LEU A 329 -19.19 -0.16 -6.91
CA LEU A 329 -18.85 -1.46 -7.49
C LEU A 329 -18.04 -2.35 -6.55
N ALA A 330 -17.65 -1.88 -5.35
CA ALA A 330 -16.88 -2.70 -4.42
C ALA A 330 -17.76 -3.80 -3.80
N ARG A 331 -17.18 -4.96 -3.58
CA ARG A 331 -17.83 -6.00 -2.76
C ARG A 331 -17.85 -5.56 -1.32
N ARG A 332 -19.04 -5.51 -0.72
CA ARG A 332 -19.22 -5.07 0.67
C ARG A 332 -18.71 -6.12 1.65
N GLY A 333 -18.01 -5.67 2.70
CA GLY A 333 -17.48 -6.52 3.77
C GLY A 333 -16.64 -7.68 3.24
N HIS A 334 -15.88 -7.44 2.18
CA HIS A 334 -15.13 -8.49 1.48
C HIS A 334 -13.62 -8.37 1.70
N VAL A 335 -12.97 -9.53 1.86
CA VAL A 335 -11.50 -9.61 1.86
C VAL A 335 -11.04 -10.28 0.58
N SER A 336 -10.28 -9.55 -0.23
CA SER A 336 -9.62 -10.08 -1.42
C SER A 336 -8.27 -10.66 -1.06
N HIS A 337 -8.09 -11.98 -1.28
CA HIS A 337 -6.82 -12.70 -1.03
C HIS A 337 -5.88 -12.73 -2.23
N HIS A 338 -6.17 -11.94 -3.26
CA HIS A 338 -5.30 -11.83 -4.43
C HIS A 338 -4.05 -11.02 -4.13
N VAL A 339 -2.95 -11.40 -4.77
CA VAL A 339 -1.68 -10.67 -4.64
C VAL A 339 -1.73 -9.43 -5.51
N TYR A 340 -1.64 -8.27 -4.86
CA TYR A 340 -1.56 -6.96 -5.47
C TYR A 340 -0.29 -6.22 -5.01
N ASP A 341 0.05 -5.17 -5.73
CA ASP A 341 0.99 -4.13 -5.32
C ASP A 341 0.64 -2.80 -6.03
N HIS A 342 1.43 -1.75 -5.83
CA HIS A 342 1.15 -0.41 -6.40
C HIS A 342 0.89 -0.45 -7.90
N THR A 343 1.55 -1.36 -8.63
CA THR A 343 1.35 -1.51 -10.08
C THR A 343 0.02 -2.17 -10.45
N SER A 344 -0.69 -2.75 -9.48
CA SER A 344 -2.05 -3.28 -9.69
C SER A 344 -3.07 -2.15 -9.87
N VAL A 345 -2.83 -1.00 -9.23
CA VAL A 345 -3.61 0.24 -9.47
C VAL A 345 -3.34 0.75 -10.88
N LEU A 346 -2.07 0.81 -11.29
CA LEU A 346 -1.71 1.20 -12.65
C LEU A 346 -2.34 0.27 -13.69
N LYS A 347 -2.35 -1.04 -13.43
CA LYS A 347 -2.98 -2.03 -14.29
C LYS A 347 -4.48 -1.79 -14.44
N MET A 348 -5.18 -1.38 -13.38
CA MET A 348 -6.60 -1.00 -13.44
C MET A 348 -6.79 0.25 -14.30
N ILE A 349 -5.97 1.27 -14.13
CA ILE A 349 -6.01 2.52 -14.91
C ILE A 349 -5.71 2.21 -16.38
N GLU A 350 -4.68 1.43 -16.67
CA GLU A 350 -4.31 1.01 -18.03
C GLU A 350 -5.42 0.25 -18.73
N TRP A 351 -6.04 -0.70 -18.04
CA TRP A 351 -7.17 -1.46 -18.56
C TRP A 351 -8.35 -0.53 -18.86
N ARG A 352 -8.72 0.34 -17.91
CA ARG A 352 -9.91 1.17 -18.06
C ARG A 352 -9.82 2.14 -19.25
N TRP A 353 -8.66 2.71 -19.53
CA TRP A 353 -8.50 3.69 -20.62
C TRP A 353 -7.68 3.18 -21.80
N GLY A 354 -7.45 1.88 -21.89
CA GLY A 354 -6.74 1.26 -23.02
C GLY A 354 -5.31 1.78 -23.17
N LEU A 355 -4.61 1.99 -22.05
CA LEU A 355 -3.25 2.52 -22.04
C LEU A 355 -2.23 1.40 -22.21
N ARG A 356 -1.09 1.72 -22.82
CA ARG A 356 0.04 0.78 -22.86
C ARG A 356 0.72 0.75 -21.49
N HIS A 357 1.06 -0.45 -21.02
CA HIS A 357 1.88 -0.63 -19.82
C HIS A 357 3.22 0.15 -19.88
N LEU A 358 3.72 0.49 -18.72
CA LEU A 358 4.98 1.23 -18.55
C LEU A 358 6.18 0.28 -18.58
N THR A 359 6.09 -0.86 -17.89
CA THR A 359 7.19 -1.79 -17.64
C THR A 359 6.71 -3.25 -17.64
N PRO A 360 7.60 -4.24 -17.51
CA PRO A 360 7.20 -5.61 -17.22
C PRO A 360 6.42 -5.75 -15.90
N ARG A 361 6.60 -4.82 -14.93
CA ARG A 361 6.00 -4.92 -13.61
C ARG A 361 4.48 -4.77 -13.66
N ASP A 362 3.98 -3.65 -14.20
CA ASP A 362 2.55 -3.38 -14.37
C ASP A 362 1.91 -4.28 -15.42
N LYS A 363 2.66 -4.63 -16.49
CA LYS A 363 2.21 -5.59 -17.49
C LYS A 363 1.75 -6.91 -16.88
N HIS A 364 2.50 -7.44 -15.89
CA HIS A 364 2.23 -8.73 -15.26
C HIS A 364 1.56 -8.59 -13.87
N ALA A 365 1.27 -7.37 -13.44
CA ALA A 365 0.49 -7.15 -12.25
C ALA A 365 -0.93 -7.70 -12.41
N ARG A 366 -1.52 -8.13 -11.30
CA ARG A 366 -2.94 -8.43 -11.26
C ARG A 366 -3.73 -7.12 -11.33
N ASN A 367 -4.79 -7.10 -12.11
CA ASN A 367 -5.63 -5.91 -12.23
C ASN A 367 -6.44 -5.70 -10.95
N LEU A 368 -6.33 -4.53 -10.32
CA LEU A 368 -7.06 -4.24 -9.09
C LEU A 368 -8.58 -4.22 -9.31
N ALA A 369 -9.06 -3.97 -10.52
CA ALA A 369 -10.48 -4.07 -10.88
C ALA A 369 -11.07 -5.47 -10.60
N GLU A 370 -10.26 -6.53 -10.49
CA GLU A 370 -10.72 -7.86 -10.10
C GLU A 370 -11.24 -7.92 -8.65
N SER A 371 -11.00 -6.90 -7.83
CA SER A 371 -11.58 -6.75 -6.49
C SER A 371 -13.02 -6.22 -6.51
N LEU A 372 -13.49 -5.68 -7.65
CA LEU A 372 -14.82 -5.13 -7.82
C LEU A 372 -15.84 -6.19 -8.25
N ASP A 373 -17.13 -5.86 -8.17
CA ASP A 373 -18.25 -6.66 -8.67
C ASP A 373 -18.97 -5.90 -9.79
N PHE A 374 -18.82 -6.39 -11.00
CA PHE A 374 -19.48 -5.84 -12.17
C PHE A 374 -20.78 -6.57 -12.53
N THR A 375 -21.19 -7.56 -11.73
CA THR A 375 -22.34 -8.42 -12.03
C THR A 375 -23.61 -8.01 -11.30
N SER A 376 -23.47 -7.42 -10.09
CA SER A 376 -24.62 -7.08 -9.24
C SER A 376 -25.16 -5.66 -9.48
N GLY A 377 -24.46 -4.87 -10.30
CA GLY A 377 -24.75 -3.44 -10.46
C GLY A 377 -24.20 -2.61 -9.28
N PRO A 378 -24.12 -1.26 -9.43
CA PRO A 378 -23.56 -0.40 -8.41
C PRO A 378 -24.49 -0.25 -7.19
N ASP A 379 -23.95 -0.46 -5.97
CA ASP A 379 -24.58 -0.08 -4.72
C ASP A 379 -24.09 1.30 -4.29
N THR A 380 -24.87 2.33 -4.58
CA THR A 380 -24.54 3.73 -4.29
C THR A 380 -24.67 4.12 -2.82
N SER A 381 -25.16 3.23 -1.97
CA SER A 381 -25.18 3.48 -0.53
C SER A 381 -23.75 3.65 -0.02
N ALA A 382 -23.54 4.66 0.83
CA ALA A 382 -22.24 4.97 1.40
C ALA A 382 -22.41 5.28 2.89
N PRO A 383 -21.89 4.44 3.79
CA PRO A 383 -21.96 4.70 5.23
C PRO A 383 -21.32 6.04 5.60
N THR A 384 -21.84 6.66 6.64
CA THR A 384 -21.18 7.81 7.28
C THR A 384 -20.40 7.32 8.47
N TYR A 385 -19.14 7.71 8.58
CA TYR A 385 -18.30 7.35 9.72
C TYR A 385 -18.15 8.56 10.65
N ASP A 386 -18.27 8.31 11.96
CA ASP A 386 -18.02 9.34 12.97
C ASP A 386 -16.52 9.41 13.27
N VAL A 387 -15.81 10.18 12.45
CA VAL A 387 -14.37 10.40 12.57
C VAL A 387 -14.13 11.83 13.03
N PRO A 388 -13.65 12.04 14.27
CA PRO A 388 -13.41 13.38 14.77
C PRO A 388 -12.35 14.12 13.96
N ALA A 389 -12.58 15.40 13.70
CA ALA A 389 -11.53 16.28 13.21
C ALA A 389 -10.39 16.32 14.24
N PHE A 390 -9.16 16.19 13.78
CA PHE A 390 -8.00 16.12 14.66
C PHE A 390 -6.86 16.99 14.14
N THR A 391 -6.22 17.73 15.06
CA THR A 391 -4.99 18.47 14.79
C THR A 391 -3.91 17.97 15.73
N PRO A 392 -2.83 17.37 15.20
CA PRO A 392 -1.79 16.81 16.03
C PRO A 392 -1.02 17.92 16.79
N THR A 393 -0.68 17.64 18.02
CA THR A 393 0.17 18.54 18.86
C THR A 393 1.65 18.39 18.56
N GLY A 394 2.04 17.23 18.02
CA GLY A 394 3.40 16.89 17.69
C GLY A 394 4.23 16.38 18.86
N CYS A 395 5.38 15.84 18.53
CA CYS A 395 6.43 15.44 19.49
C CYS A 395 7.34 16.62 19.85
N GLU A 396 8.11 16.50 20.92
CA GLU A 396 9.23 17.41 21.17
C GLU A 396 10.23 17.31 20.00
N PRO A 397 10.75 18.43 19.50
CA PRO A 397 11.65 18.43 18.35
C PRO A 397 12.92 17.60 18.59
N ASP A 398 13.27 16.74 17.66
CA ASP A 398 14.56 16.06 17.58
C ASP A 398 15.28 16.54 16.31
N GLU A 399 16.29 17.40 16.49
CA GLU A 399 17.05 17.99 15.37
C GLU A 399 17.88 16.96 14.55
N SER A 400 17.99 15.71 15.02
CA SER A 400 18.82 14.67 14.39
C SER A 400 18.10 13.87 13.29
N LYS A 401 16.80 14.12 13.04
CA LYS A 401 15.96 13.28 12.17
C LYS A 401 15.92 13.77 10.72
N SER A 402 15.56 12.84 9.82
CA SER A 402 15.62 12.97 8.36
C SER A 402 14.98 14.25 7.81
N ALA A 403 15.61 14.81 6.78
CA ALA A 403 15.19 16.05 6.13
C ALA A 403 14.69 15.82 4.69
N ASP A 404 14.23 14.60 4.35
CA ASP A 404 13.89 14.21 2.97
C ASP A 404 12.78 15.08 2.40
N TRP A 405 11.69 15.23 3.11
CA TRP A 405 10.58 16.10 2.70
C TRP A 405 10.98 17.59 2.69
N ALA A 406 11.84 18.01 3.61
CA ALA A 406 12.39 19.38 3.59
C ALA A 406 13.25 19.64 2.35
N ALA A 407 13.99 18.64 1.87
CA ALA A 407 14.74 18.73 0.63
C ALA A 407 13.80 18.80 -0.58
N LEU A 408 12.76 17.99 -0.62
CA LEU A 408 11.74 18.02 -1.68
C LEU A 408 10.96 19.33 -1.68
N LYS A 409 10.65 19.90 -0.50
CA LYS A 409 10.04 21.23 -0.37
C LYS A 409 10.90 22.30 -1.02
N ARG A 410 12.21 22.29 -0.74
CA ARG A 410 13.13 23.25 -1.37
C ARG A 410 13.13 23.12 -2.88
N LEU A 411 13.23 21.86 -3.40
CA LEU A 411 13.15 21.61 -4.83
C LEU A 411 11.85 22.15 -5.44
N ALA A 412 10.69 21.89 -4.84
CA ALA A 412 9.41 22.38 -5.34
C ALA A 412 9.35 23.92 -5.40
N LEU A 413 9.87 24.58 -4.37
CA LEU A 413 9.96 26.06 -4.34
C LEU A 413 10.91 26.59 -5.42
N ASP A 414 12.07 25.95 -5.62
CA ASP A 414 13.04 26.33 -6.67
C ASP A 414 12.47 26.16 -8.08
N LEU A 415 11.55 25.22 -8.26
CA LEU A 415 10.76 25.04 -9.50
C LEU A 415 9.61 26.05 -9.65
N GLY A 416 9.44 26.96 -8.70
CA GLY A 416 8.41 27.99 -8.73
C GLY A 416 7.01 27.50 -8.34
N MET A 417 6.88 26.34 -7.72
CA MET A 417 5.59 25.84 -7.27
C MET A 417 5.05 26.66 -6.09
N ARG A 418 3.74 26.91 -6.10
CA ARG A 418 3.05 27.56 -4.98
C ARG A 418 2.57 26.46 -4.03
N LEU A 419 3.23 26.35 -2.88
CA LEU A 419 2.84 25.39 -1.86
C LEU A 419 1.74 25.99 -0.96
N PRO A 420 0.77 25.18 -0.51
CA PRO A 420 -0.18 25.56 0.53
C PRO A 420 0.55 26.06 1.80
N ARG A 421 -0.10 26.99 2.52
CA ARG A 421 0.42 27.51 3.79
C ARG A 421 0.00 26.68 4.97
#